data_afba528b78fae3c8060210980046c34a
#
_entry.id   afba528b78fae3c8060210980046c34a
#
_cell.length_a   1.000
_cell.length_b   1.000
_cell.length_c   1.000
_cell.angle_alpha   90.00
_cell.angle_beta   90.00
_cell.angle_gamma   90.00
#
_symmetry.space_group_name_H-M   'P 1'
#
loop_
_entity.id
_entity.type
_entity.pdbx_description
1 polymer ?
#
loop_
_entity_poly.entity_id
_entity_poly.type
_entity_poly.pdbx_seq_one_letter_code
_entity_poly.pdbx_strand_id
1 'polypeptide(L)'
;DSAIKNGISSNLAGGTHHAHYDYGSGYCIFNDIALTANYCKNKYKKYQNILVLDLDVHQGDGSATMLEDVESVFTFSMHCGGNFPLKKQKSDLDVELEKGTGDEEYIEILKENLYKLKSNQFDIVFFQAGVDSLKFDSLGHLNLTQDGMKKRNELVLDFCATQNLPLLIFMGGGYSNPIDHTVEAFHNLFVQCTKTIGTIKS
;
A
#
# COMPACT_ATOMS: atom_id res chain seq x y z
N ASP A 1 7.21 -8.40 12.98
CA ASP A 1 7.00 -8.90 14.35
C ASP A 1 5.79 -8.23 15.01
N SER A 2 5.75 -6.88 15.10
CA SER A 2 4.68 -6.14 15.82
C SER A 2 3.30 -6.33 15.20
N ALA A 3 3.15 -6.32 13.87
CA ALA A 3 1.87 -6.56 13.20
C ALA A 3 1.30 -7.94 13.56
N ILE A 4 2.14 -8.95 13.50
CA ILE A 4 1.77 -10.34 13.86
C ILE A 4 1.31 -10.44 15.32
N LYS A 5 1.98 -9.72 16.22
CA LYS A 5 1.67 -9.75 17.66
C LYS A 5 0.45 -8.91 18.04
N ASN A 6 0.24 -7.78 17.40
CA ASN A 6 -0.73 -6.76 17.82
C ASN A 6 -1.87 -6.56 16.81
N GLY A 7 -1.88 -7.31 15.70
CA GLY A 7 -2.81 -7.17 14.59
C GLY A 7 -2.44 -6.08 13.60
N ILE A 8 -2.01 -4.91 14.06
CA ILE A 8 -1.60 -3.76 13.21
C ILE A 8 -0.27 -3.19 13.70
N SER A 9 0.61 -2.81 12.78
CA SER A 9 1.77 -1.98 13.06
C SER A 9 2.15 -1.14 11.85
N SER A 10 3.04 -0.15 12.03
CA SER A 10 3.51 0.71 10.94
C SER A 10 5.01 0.92 10.97
N ASN A 11 5.60 1.07 9.78
CA ASN A 11 6.93 1.63 9.55
C ASN A 11 6.78 3.08 9.06
N LEU A 12 7.02 4.05 9.95
CA LEU A 12 6.80 5.47 9.67
C LEU A 12 7.89 6.10 8.76
N ALA A 13 8.96 5.38 8.52
CA ALA A 13 10.06 5.81 7.62
C ALA A 13 10.12 4.96 6.34
N GLY A 14 9.10 4.14 6.10
CA GLY A 14 9.08 3.13 5.05
C GLY A 14 8.17 3.48 3.88
N GLY A 15 7.94 2.48 3.03
CA GLY A 15 7.17 2.62 1.79
C GLY A 15 8.06 2.92 0.58
N THR A 16 9.31 2.50 0.64
CA THR A 16 10.33 2.79 -0.38
C THR A 16 10.28 1.79 -1.54
N HIS A 17 9.14 1.74 -2.21
CA HIS A 17 8.71 0.74 -3.19
C HIS A 17 9.37 0.84 -4.57
N HIS A 18 10.11 1.93 -4.85
CA HIS A 18 10.79 2.12 -6.13
C HIS A 18 12.21 1.56 -6.20
N ALA A 19 12.85 1.25 -5.07
CA ALA A 19 14.20 0.70 -5.11
C ALA A 19 14.18 -0.72 -5.66
N HIS A 20 15.08 -0.99 -6.59
CA HIS A 20 15.31 -2.29 -7.22
C HIS A 20 16.43 -3.06 -6.51
N TYR A 21 16.75 -4.25 -7.01
CA TYR A 21 17.74 -5.14 -6.40
C TYR A 21 19.14 -4.50 -6.33
N ASP A 22 19.56 -3.80 -7.38
CA ASP A 22 20.92 -3.31 -7.58
C ASP A 22 21.03 -1.80 -7.83
N TYR A 23 19.91 -1.06 -7.82
CA TYR A 23 19.90 0.40 -7.95
C TYR A 23 18.74 1.05 -7.21
N GLY A 24 18.97 2.28 -6.76
CA GLY A 24 17.94 3.13 -6.18
C GLY A 24 17.15 3.87 -7.27
N SER A 25 15.87 4.15 -7.01
CA SER A 25 14.97 4.84 -7.91
C SER A 25 13.90 5.59 -7.13
N GLY A 26 13.24 6.61 -7.71
CA GLY A 26 12.09 7.27 -7.10
C GLY A 26 12.29 7.71 -5.64
N TYR A 27 13.43 8.32 -5.32
CA TYR A 27 13.86 8.68 -3.96
C TYR A 27 14.09 7.50 -2.99
N CYS A 28 14.03 6.26 -3.48
CA CYS A 28 14.22 5.05 -2.67
C CYS A 28 15.62 4.47 -2.89
N ILE A 29 16.28 4.06 -1.80
CA ILE A 29 17.62 3.43 -1.83
C ILE A 29 17.50 1.93 -1.56
N PHE A 30 16.73 1.53 -0.54
CA PHE A 30 16.43 0.15 -0.22
C PHE A 30 14.92 -0.07 -0.29
N ASN A 31 14.48 -1.21 -0.80
CA ASN A 31 13.07 -1.58 -0.82
C ASN A 31 12.70 -2.29 0.49
N ASP A 32 12.16 -1.56 1.43
CA ASP A 32 11.79 -2.08 2.74
C ASP A 32 10.60 -3.06 2.68
N ILE A 33 9.72 -2.94 1.69
CA ILE A 33 8.60 -3.87 1.47
C ILE A 33 9.14 -5.24 1.05
N ALA A 34 9.99 -5.28 0.01
CA ALA A 34 10.59 -6.52 -0.48
C ALA A 34 11.49 -7.17 0.59
N LEU A 35 12.30 -6.37 1.30
CA LEU A 35 13.12 -6.86 2.41
C LEU A 35 12.26 -7.47 3.52
N THR A 36 11.15 -6.82 3.87
CA THR A 36 10.24 -7.31 4.92
C THR A 36 9.50 -8.58 4.48
N ALA A 37 9.12 -8.70 3.21
CA ALA A 37 8.50 -9.90 2.67
C ALA A 37 9.45 -11.10 2.77
N ASN A 38 10.70 -10.94 2.31
CA ASN A 38 11.71 -11.97 2.43
C ASN A 38 12.01 -12.34 3.90
N TYR A 39 12.11 -11.34 4.79
CA TYR A 39 12.31 -11.60 6.23
C TYR A 39 11.13 -12.36 6.81
N CYS A 40 9.89 -11.99 6.49
CA CYS A 40 8.69 -12.64 6.97
C CYS A 40 8.64 -14.12 6.57
N LYS A 41 8.87 -14.41 5.29
CA LYS A 41 8.89 -15.77 4.76
C LYS A 41 9.98 -16.66 5.40
N ASN A 42 11.15 -16.10 5.62
CA ASN A 42 12.26 -16.84 6.23
C ASN A 42 12.05 -17.11 7.72
N LYS A 43 11.41 -16.16 8.43
CA LYS A 43 11.25 -16.24 9.89
C LYS A 43 10.00 -16.99 10.33
N TYR A 44 8.89 -16.84 9.60
CA TYR A 44 7.57 -17.29 10.04
C TYR A 44 6.98 -18.33 9.09
N LYS A 45 6.86 -19.58 9.53
CA LYS A 45 6.25 -20.65 8.73
C LYS A 45 4.74 -20.45 8.51
N LYS A 46 4.05 -19.69 9.39
CA LYS A 46 2.61 -19.43 9.31
C LYS A 46 2.25 -18.29 8.34
N TYR A 47 3.15 -17.34 8.10
CA TYR A 47 2.90 -16.14 7.30
C TYR A 47 3.64 -16.22 5.98
N GLN A 48 3.20 -17.14 5.12
CA GLN A 48 3.86 -17.41 3.84
C GLN A 48 3.18 -16.69 2.68
N ASN A 49 1.84 -16.57 2.71
CA ASN A 49 1.06 -15.93 1.65
C ASN A 49 0.90 -14.44 1.98
N ILE A 50 1.70 -13.61 1.35
CA ILE A 50 1.78 -12.17 1.62
C ILE A 50 1.06 -11.40 0.52
N LEU A 51 0.13 -10.52 0.89
CA LEU A 51 -0.40 -9.50 -0.02
C LEU A 51 0.40 -8.20 0.18
N VAL A 52 1.09 -7.75 -0.87
CA VAL A 52 1.59 -6.38 -0.97
C VAL A 52 0.51 -5.55 -1.65
N LEU A 53 -0.18 -4.73 -0.87
CA LEU A 53 -1.25 -3.85 -1.33
C LEU A 53 -0.69 -2.43 -1.45
N ASP A 54 -0.30 -2.04 -2.65
CA ASP A 54 0.28 -0.73 -2.94
C ASP A 54 -0.79 0.21 -3.51
N LEU A 55 -1.10 1.26 -2.74
CA LEU A 55 -2.07 2.30 -3.10
C LEU A 55 -1.43 3.69 -3.15
N ASP A 56 -0.11 3.77 -3.30
CA ASP A 56 0.60 4.98 -3.69
C ASP A 56 0.16 5.44 -5.09
N VAL A 57 0.26 6.73 -5.39
CA VAL A 57 -0.09 7.23 -6.72
C VAL A 57 0.86 6.73 -7.82
N HIS A 58 2.08 6.34 -7.41
CA HIS A 58 3.10 5.76 -8.27
C HIS A 58 3.04 4.23 -8.24
N GLN A 59 3.33 3.58 -9.35
CA GLN A 59 3.51 2.12 -9.31
C GLN A 59 4.74 1.75 -8.49
N GLY A 60 4.62 0.77 -7.60
CA GLY A 60 5.76 0.20 -6.87
C GLY A 60 6.61 -0.72 -7.76
N ASP A 61 7.29 -0.14 -8.75
CA ASP A 61 8.06 -0.86 -9.76
C ASP A 61 9.21 -1.68 -9.18
N GLY A 62 9.89 -1.16 -8.18
CA GLY A 62 10.92 -1.89 -7.45
C GLY A 62 10.36 -3.09 -6.70
N SER A 63 9.22 -2.92 -6.00
CA SER A 63 8.54 -4.03 -5.31
C SER A 63 8.06 -5.09 -6.30
N ALA A 64 7.48 -4.69 -7.43
CA ALA A 64 7.04 -5.60 -8.48
C ALA A 64 8.20 -6.47 -8.98
N THR A 65 9.33 -5.86 -9.37
CA THR A 65 10.48 -6.60 -9.90
C THR A 65 11.21 -7.46 -8.87
N MET A 66 11.32 -6.98 -7.62
CA MET A 66 12.01 -7.73 -6.57
C MET A 66 11.22 -8.92 -6.04
N LEU A 67 9.90 -8.91 -6.23
CA LEU A 67 9.00 -9.95 -5.72
C LEU A 67 8.37 -10.82 -6.81
N GLU A 68 8.66 -10.56 -8.10
CA GLU A 68 8.10 -11.29 -9.25
C GLU A 68 8.26 -12.81 -9.14
N ASP A 69 9.44 -13.28 -8.73
CA ASP A 69 9.75 -14.71 -8.60
C ASP A 69 9.63 -15.23 -7.15
N VAL A 70 9.07 -14.43 -6.24
CA VAL A 70 8.92 -14.84 -4.84
C VAL A 70 7.58 -15.54 -4.64
N GLU A 71 7.60 -16.87 -4.71
CA GLU A 71 6.41 -17.71 -4.52
C GLU A 71 5.59 -17.29 -3.30
N SER A 72 4.28 -17.24 -3.44
CA SER A 72 3.32 -16.88 -2.38
C SER A 72 3.39 -15.42 -1.89
N VAL A 73 4.06 -14.53 -2.63
CA VAL A 73 3.89 -13.09 -2.48
C VAL A 73 3.06 -12.59 -3.65
N PHE A 74 1.94 -11.95 -3.37
CA PHE A 74 1.07 -11.35 -4.37
C PHE A 74 1.22 -9.83 -4.34
N THR A 75 1.64 -9.25 -5.44
CA THR A 75 1.82 -7.81 -5.60
C THR A 75 0.59 -7.20 -6.30
N PHE A 76 -0.07 -6.28 -5.61
CA PHE A 76 -1.15 -5.45 -6.16
C PHE A 76 -0.72 -4.00 -6.17
N SER A 77 -0.80 -3.32 -7.31
CA SER A 77 -0.55 -1.88 -7.42
C SER A 77 -1.70 -1.18 -8.12
N MET A 78 -2.34 -0.24 -7.42
CA MET A 78 -3.38 0.63 -7.99
C MET A 78 -2.87 2.06 -8.01
N HIS A 79 -2.49 2.53 -9.20
CA HIS A 79 -1.70 3.74 -9.39
C HIS A 79 -2.19 4.57 -10.59
N CYS A 80 -1.78 5.81 -10.67
CA CYS A 80 -2.04 6.62 -11.86
C CYS A 80 -1.12 6.22 -13.02
N GLY A 81 -1.67 5.77 -14.14
CA GLY A 81 -0.91 5.35 -15.32
C GLY A 81 0.02 6.42 -15.86
N GLY A 82 -0.35 7.68 -15.71
CA GLY A 82 0.45 8.82 -16.16
C GLY A 82 1.52 9.32 -15.20
N ASN A 83 1.68 8.70 -14.00
CA ASN A 83 2.73 9.00 -13.04
C ASN A 83 4.01 8.19 -13.29
N PHE A 84 5.07 8.52 -12.56
CA PHE A 84 6.30 7.72 -12.49
C PHE A 84 5.96 6.28 -12.00
N PRO A 85 6.72 5.25 -12.43
CA PRO A 85 7.75 5.27 -13.47
C PRO A 85 7.12 5.38 -14.87
N LEU A 86 7.86 5.98 -15.83
CA LEU A 86 7.38 6.11 -17.21
C LEU A 86 7.26 4.74 -17.90
N LYS A 87 8.14 3.81 -17.56
CA LYS A 87 8.05 2.41 -17.97
C LYS A 87 7.59 1.59 -16.77
N LYS A 88 6.33 1.20 -16.80
CA LYS A 88 5.75 0.34 -15.75
C LYS A 88 6.42 -1.04 -15.74
N GLN A 89 6.51 -1.62 -14.56
CA GLN A 89 6.84 -3.02 -14.34
C GLN A 89 5.55 -3.83 -14.23
N LYS A 90 5.66 -5.13 -14.06
CA LYS A 90 4.50 -6.01 -13.96
C LYS A 90 4.35 -6.53 -12.54
N SER A 91 3.27 -6.13 -11.88
CA SER A 91 2.80 -6.75 -10.65
C SER A 91 1.89 -7.97 -10.97
N ASP A 92 1.51 -8.76 -9.97
CA ASP A 92 0.49 -9.80 -10.18
C ASP A 92 -0.86 -9.19 -10.57
N LEU A 93 -1.15 -7.99 -10.05
CA LEU A 93 -2.32 -7.21 -10.45
C LEU A 93 -1.99 -5.72 -10.47
N ASP A 94 -1.95 -5.13 -11.66
CA ASP A 94 -1.83 -3.69 -11.86
C ASP A 94 -3.20 -3.10 -12.24
N VAL A 95 -3.57 -1.99 -11.59
CA VAL A 95 -4.76 -1.21 -11.89
C VAL A 95 -4.35 0.22 -12.19
N GLU A 96 -4.27 0.54 -13.47
CA GLU A 96 -3.92 1.88 -13.93
C GLU A 96 -5.15 2.78 -13.91
N LEU A 97 -5.05 3.92 -13.22
CA LEU A 97 -6.07 4.95 -13.16
C LEU A 97 -5.72 6.12 -14.09
N GLU A 98 -6.73 6.75 -14.64
CA GLU A 98 -6.57 7.95 -15.44
C GLU A 98 -6.16 9.16 -14.58
N LYS A 99 -5.44 10.10 -15.18
CA LYS A 99 -5.12 11.38 -14.53
C LYS A 99 -6.40 12.10 -14.12
N GLY A 100 -6.44 12.60 -12.90
CA GLY A 100 -7.58 13.34 -12.37
C GLY A 100 -8.69 12.46 -11.78
N THR A 101 -8.54 11.12 -11.79
CA THR A 101 -9.49 10.23 -11.10
C THR A 101 -9.72 10.71 -9.66
N GLY A 102 -10.98 10.92 -9.32
CA GLY A 102 -11.43 11.43 -8.02
C GLY A 102 -11.98 10.34 -7.12
N ASP A 103 -12.56 10.76 -5.99
CA ASP A 103 -12.95 9.86 -4.90
C ASP A 103 -13.89 8.74 -5.34
N GLU A 104 -14.98 9.06 -6.04
CA GLU A 104 -16.06 8.12 -6.36
C GLU A 104 -15.52 6.95 -7.21
N GLU A 105 -14.88 7.27 -8.32
CA GLU A 105 -14.32 6.30 -9.24
C GLU A 105 -13.19 5.47 -8.58
N TYR A 106 -12.28 6.15 -7.87
CA TYR A 106 -11.20 5.49 -7.14
C TYR A 106 -11.72 4.45 -6.13
N ILE A 107 -12.70 4.85 -5.33
CA ILE A 107 -13.28 4.01 -4.27
C ILE A 107 -14.05 2.82 -4.86
N GLU A 108 -14.76 3.02 -5.97
CA GLU A 108 -15.47 1.93 -6.65
C GLU A 108 -14.49 0.89 -7.18
N ILE A 109 -13.46 1.33 -7.92
CA ILE A 109 -12.41 0.45 -8.45
C ILE A 109 -11.68 -0.30 -7.32
N LEU A 110 -11.34 0.40 -6.23
CA LEU A 110 -10.68 -0.24 -5.08
C LEU A 110 -11.57 -1.33 -4.46
N LYS A 111 -12.87 -1.05 -4.25
CA LYS A 111 -13.82 -2.03 -3.70
C LYS A 111 -13.91 -3.29 -4.55
N GLU A 112 -14.03 -3.13 -5.86
CA GLU A 112 -14.11 -4.27 -6.79
C GLU A 112 -12.86 -5.14 -6.71
N ASN A 113 -11.68 -4.52 -6.67
CA ASN A 113 -10.43 -5.25 -6.62
C ASN A 113 -10.20 -5.92 -5.26
N LEU A 114 -10.50 -5.25 -4.16
CA LEU A 114 -10.45 -5.87 -2.83
C LEU A 114 -11.45 -7.04 -2.73
N TYR A 115 -12.62 -6.96 -3.37
CA TYR A 115 -13.56 -8.07 -3.42
C TYR A 115 -12.99 -9.28 -4.17
N LYS A 116 -12.33 -9.06 -5.32
CA LYS A 116 -11.65 -10.13 -6.08
C LYS A 116 -10.52 -10.77 -5.26
N LEU A 117 -9.74 -9.96 -4.55
CA LEU A 117 -8.64 -10.43 -3.69
C LEU A 117 -9.09 -11.30 -2.52
N LYS A 118 -10.37 -11.22 -2.08
CA LYS A 118 -10.92 -12.11 -1.03
C LYS A 118 -10.91 -13.60 -1.40
N SER A 119 -10.84 -13.94 -2.68
CA SER A 119 -10.74 -15.33 -3.11
C SER A 119 -9.36 -15.95 -2.88
N ASN A 120 -8.35 -15.13 -2.68
CA ASN A 120 -7.00 -15.57 -2.37
C ASN A 120 -6.86 -15.79 -0.85
N GLN A 121 -6.06 -16.78 -0.48
CA GLN A 121 -5.77 -17.06 0.93
C GLN A 121 -4.47 -16.33 1.32
N PHE A 122 -4.61 -15.16 1.91
CA PHE A 122 -3.46 -14.42 2.45
C PHE A 122 -3.30 -14.70 3.95
N ASP A 123 -2.09 -14.57 4.45
CA ASP A 123 -1.75 -14.71 5.88
C ASP A 123 -1.44 -13.35 6.52
N ILE A 124 -1.04 -12.36 5.73
CA ILE A 124 -0.65 -11.02 6.18
C ILE A 124 -0.75 -10.03 5.02
N VAL A 125 -1.06 -8.77 5.35
CA VAL A 125 -1.09 -7.66 4.38
C VAL A 125 0.01 -6.66 4.68
N PHE A 126 0.75 -6.29 3.64
CA PHE A 126 1.71 -5.19 3.61
C PHE A 126 1.08 -4.05 2.82
N PHE A 127 0.68 -3.00 3.51
CA PHE A 127 0.00 -1.86 2.90
C PHE A 127 0.97 -0.69 2.69
N GLN A 128 1.31 -0.41 1.45
CA GLN A 128 1.96 0.83 1.07
C GLN A 128 0.90 1.92 0.98
N ALA A 129 0.94 2.85 1.94
CA ALA A 129 -0.14 3.77 2.25
C ALA A 129 0.11 5.21 1.78
N GLY A 130 0.97 5.42 0.79
CA GLY A 130 1.28 6.74 0.25
C GLY A 130 0.05 7.62 0.10
N VAL A 131 0.17 8.91 0.41
CA VAL A 131 -0.94 9.86 0.39
C VAL A 131 -0.84 10.86 -0.76
N ASP A 132 0.04 10.59 -1.70
CA ASP A 132 0.30 11.40 -2.89
C ASP A 132 -0.79 11.27 -3.99
N SER A 133 -1.81 10.47 -3.75
CA SER A 133 -3.07 10.49 -4.50
C SER A 133 -3.94 11.72 -4.22
N LEU A 134 -3.60 12.55 -3.21
CA LEU A 134 -4.31 13.77 -2.86
C LEU A 134 -4.24 14.82 -3.97
N LYS A 135 -5.33 15.54 -4.20
CA LYS A 135 -5.43 16.63 -5.21
C LYS A 135 -4.46 17.80 -5.00
N PHE A 136 -3.87 17.93 -3.82
CA PHE A 136 -2.88 18.95 -3.49
C PHE A 136 -1.45 18.46 -3.58
N ASP A 137 -1.25 17.20 -3.98
CA ASP A 137 0.08 16.62 -4.14
C ASP A 137 0.82 17.25 -5.33
N SER A 138 2.12 17.49 -5.16
CA SER A 138 2.93 18.15 -6.18
C SER A 138 3.46 17.18 -7.23
N LEU A 139 3.42 15.88 -6.97
CA LEU A 139 3.95 14.82 -7.83
C LEU A 139 2.85 13.88 -8.34
N GLY A 140 1.81 13.68 -7.55
CA GLY A 140 0.67 12.84 -7.90
C GLY A 140 -0.27 13.52 -8.90
N HIS A 141 -0.89 12.73 -9.77
CA HIS A 141 -1.84 13.22 -10.78
C HIS A 141 -3.27 12.71 -10.55
N LEU A 142 -3.57 12.14 -9.38
CA LEU A 142 -4.94 11.84 -8.98
C LEU A 142 -5.58 13.04 -8.26
N ASN A 143 -6.86 12.94 -7.94
CA ASN A 143 -7.61 14.08 -7.43
C ASN A 143 -8.45 13.73 -6.18
N LEU A 144 -7.88 12.90 -5.29
CA LEU A 144 -8.57 12.50 -4.07
C LEU A 144 -8.66 13.66 -3.07
N THR A 145 -9.77 13.68 -2.34
CA THR A 145 -9.95 14.54 -1.17
C THR A 145 -9.45 13.86 0.10
N GLN A 146 -9.41 14.60 1.22
CA GLN A 146 -9.14 14.01 2.55
C GLN A 146 -10.19 12.94 2.91
N ASP A 147 -11.45 13.12 2.51
CA ASP A 147 -12.50 12.14 2.78
C ASP A 147 -12.36 10.90 1.88
N GLY A 148 -11.94 11.07 0.62
CA GLY A 148 -11.57 9.96 -0.25
C GLY A 148 -10.42 9.14 0.33
N MET A 149 -9.37 9.80 0.85
CA MET A 149 -8.27 9.13 1.52
C MET A 149 -8.71 8.36 2.78
N LYS A 150 -9.59 8.95 3.61
CA LYS A 150 -10.17 8.25 4.76
C LYS A 150 -10.94 7.01 4.32
N LYS A 151 -11.73 7.13 3.25
CA LYS A 151 -12.53 6.02 2.73
C LYS A 151 -11.67 4.90 2.14
N ARG A 152 -10.59 5.23 1.43
CA ARG A 152 -9.57 4.28 0.99
C ARG A 152 -9.03 3.47 2.17
N ASN A 153 -8.61 4.16 3.23
CA ASN A 153 -8.05 3.53 4.42
C ASN A 153 -9.08 2.63 5.12
N GLU A 154 -10.33 3.07 5.27
CA GLU A 154 -11.42 2.26 5.85
C GLU A 154 -11.59 0.94 5.08
N LEU A 155 -11.59 0.97 3.75
CA LEU A 155 -11.72 -0.23 2.93
C LEU A 155 -10.59 -1.23 3.17
N VAL A 156 -9.35 -0.74 3.29
CA VAL A 156 -8.19 -1.61 3.58
C VAL A 156 -8.27 -2.18 4.99
N LEU A 157 -8.60 -1.37 5.98
CA LEU A 157 -8.76 -1.79 7.37
C LEU A 157 -9.88 -2.83 7.52
N ASP A 158 -11.04 -2.59 6.88
CA ASP A 158 -12.16 -3.52 6.85
C ASP A 158 -11.82 -4.84 6.14
N PHE A 159 -11.09 -4.76 5.03
CA PHE A 159 -10.59 -5.95 4.33
C PHE A 159 -9.74 -6.82 5.25
N CYS A 160 -8.79 -6.22 5.97
CA CYS A 160 -7.94 -6.94 6.91
C CYS A 160 -8.73 -7.47 8.11
N ALA A 161 -9.59 -6.65 8.71
CA ALA A 161 -10.37 -7.04 9.88
C ALA A 161 -11.35 -8.19 9.59
N THR A 162 -12.07 -8.12 8.45
CA THR A 162 -13.05 -9.17 8.08
C THR A 162 -12.42 -10.52 7.79
N GLN A 163 -11.16 -10.55 7.35
CA GLN A 163 -10.42 -11.78 7.07
C GLN A 163 -9.43 -12.14 8.19
N ASN A 164 -9.39 -11.34 9.27
CA ASN A 164 -8.47 -11.51 10.38
C ASN A 164 -6.99 -11.55 9.95
N LEU A 165 -6.59 -10.65 9.04
CA LEU A 165 -5.24 -10.56 8.50
C LEU A 165 -4.43 -9.50 9.26
N PRO A 166 -3.28 -9.85 9.85
CA PRO A 166 -2.35 -8.85 10.37
C PRO A 166 -1.95 -7.84 9.30
N LEU A 167 -1.87 -6.57 9.69
CA LEU A 167 -1.59 -5.46 8.79
C LEU A 167 -0.28 -4.76 9.17
N LEU A 168 0.67 -4.73 8.23
CA LEU A 168 1.86 -3.89 8.32
C LEU A 168 1.73 -2.73 7.34
N ILE A 169 1.73 -1.50 7.87
CA ILE A 169 1.62 -0.28 7.08
C ILE A 169 3.01 0.29 6.83
N PHE A 170 3.31 0.57 5.57
CA PHE A 170 4.45 1.36 5.12
C PHE A 170 3.92 2.75 4.75
N MET A 171 4.50 3.80 5.32
CA MET A 171 3.93 5.13 5.25
C MET A 171 3.85 5.67 3.80
N GLY A 172 4.93 5.54 3.02
CA GLY A 172 4.93 5.91 1.59
C GLY A 172 5.06 7.40 1.31
N GLY A 173 4.74 7.78 0.06
CA GLY A 173 4.85 9.13 -0.47
C GLY A 173 3.78 10.09 0.02
N GLY A 174 4.05 11.41 -0.15
CA GLY A 174 3.13 12.48 0.17
C GLY A 174 3.85 13.82 0.11
N TYR A 175 3.54 14.61 -0.93
CA TYR A 175 4.27 15.80 -1.32
C TYR A 175 3.33 17.00 -1.54
N SER A 176 2.28 17.11 -0.72
CA SER A 176 1.28 18.17 -0.86
C SER A 176 1.87 19.55 -0.62
N ASN A 177 1.34 20.52 -1.31
CA ASN A 177 1.63 21.94 -1.07
C ASN A 177 0.31 22.70 -0.81
N PRO A 178 0.07 23.16 0.45
CA PRO A 178 0.95 23.03 1.62
C PRO A 178 1.03 21.60 2.16
N ILE A 179 2.13 21.31 2.87
CA ILE A 179 2.43 19.96 3.42
C ILE A 179 1.41 19.49 4.47
N ASP A 180 0.64 20.41 5.04
CA ASP A 180 -0.40 20.13 6.03
C ASP A 180 -1.41 19.08 5.54
N HIS A 181 -1.73 19.07 4.25
CA HIS A 181 -2.62 18.06 3.67
C HIS A 181 -2.04 16.65 3.74
N THR A 182 -0.73 16.49 3.52
CA THR A 182 -0.02 15.21 3.69
C THR A 182 -0.04 14.77 5.16
N VAL A 183 0.29 15.71 6.07
CA VAL A 183 0.29 15.44 7.51
C VAL A 183 -1.09 15.05 8.01
N GLU A 184 -2.14 15.77 7.58
CA GLU A 184 -3.53 15.45 7.92
C GLU A 184 -3.94 14.05 7.43
N ALA A 185 -3.58 13.69 6.20
CA ALA A 185 -3.94 12.39 5.64
C ALA A 185 -3.29 11.23 6.40
N PHE A 186 -2.01 11.33 6.74
CA PHE A 186 -1.34 10.33 7.57
C PHE A 186 -1.87 10.31 9.01
N HIS A 187 -2.13 11.47 9.61
CA HIS A 187 -2.76 11.53 10.92
C HIS A 187 -4.11 10.79 10.92
N ASN A 188 -4.95 11.04 9.91
CA ASN A 188 -6.24 10.35 9.76
C ASN A 188 -6.09 8.84 9.63
N LEU A 189 -5.10 8.35 8.85
CA LEU A 189 -4.79 6.92 8.74
C LEU A 189 -4.49 6.30 10.11
N PHE A 190 -3.60 6.92 10.88
CA PHE A 190 -3.21 6.37 12.19
C PHE A 190 -4.34 6.46 13.23
N VAL A 191 -5.17 7.51 13.17
CA VAL A 191 -6.39 7.58 14.00
C VAL A 191 -7.38 6.46 13.64
N GLN A 192 -7.56 6.16 12.35
CA GLN A 192 -8.40 5.03 11.91
C GLN A 192 -7.83 3.68 12.39
N CYS A 193 -6.51 3.49 12.31
CA CYS A 193 -5.84 2.29 12.83
C CYS A 193 -6.12 2.07 14.32
N THR A 194 -6.08 3.13 15.15
CA THR A 194 -6.36 2.98 16.59
C THR A 194 -7.77 2.48 16.89
N LYS A 195 -8.75 2.78 16.03
CA LYS A 195 -10.13 2.29 16.16
C LYS A 195 -10.26 0.82 15.75
N THR A 196 -9.35 0.33 14.92
CA THR A 196 -9.35 -1.05 14.39
C THR A 196 -8.45 -1.98 15.22
N ILE A 197 -7.59 -1.43 16.09
CA ILE A 197 -6.75 -2.24 16.99
C ILE A 197 -7.66 -3.11 17.88
N GLY A 198 -7.37 -4.42 17.92
CA GLY A 198 -8.15 -5.41 18.68
C GLY A 198 -9.28 -6.08 17.88
N THR A 199 -9.62 -5.59 16.67
CA THR A 199 -10.53 -6.31 15.77
C THR A 199 -9.81 -7.40 14.98
N ILE A 200 -8.52 -7.20 14.69
CA ILE A 200 -7.63 -8.20 14.08
C ILE A 200 -6.96 -8.98 15.22
N LYS A 201 -7.26 -10.27 15.30
CA LYS A 201 -6.71 -11.16 16.34
C LYS A 201 -5.35 -11.71 15.88
N SER A 202 -4.37 -11.66 16.76
CA SER A 202 -3.04 -12.26 16.57
C SER A 202 -3.09 -13.80 16.69
#